data_7a951cf3f3ea3ad8829d8c5e17e28150
#
_entry.id   7a951cf3f3ea3ad8829d8c5e17e28150
#
_cell.length_a   1.000
_cell.length_b   1.000
_cell.length_c   1.000
_cell.angle_alpha   90.00
_cell.angle_beta   90.00
_cell.angle_gamma   90.00
#
_symmetry.space_group_name_H-M   'P 1'
#
loop_
_entity.id
_entity.type
_entity.pdbx_description
1 polymer ?
#
loop_
_entity_poly.entity_id
_entity_poly.type
_entity_poly.pdbx_seq_one_letter_code
_entity_poly.pdbx_strand_id
1 'polypeptide(L)'
;MSGRQGTAPVPGRISSLPQAGVFLVFPFENAGASPRLDWIGAGLEELTIQKLSAAGQQVYSHEGRLDEMDRAGLPPNAKLSRATMLHIAQDLDADYVVFGNFTSDGNSLTVNARVLRVNPVALLPAVRETGPLDSMMNLHSRVTWRLLTTIDHNFPLSLAEFSKLQRSIYLGAFEHYIRGLLAGEDDARIRELKEAARLEPNWPDPAFSLGQVYFTRNDCASALPWFARVPPTNERSVEAIFATGVCYLRLNQPDKAEKVFSKLQEDLKLNMVSGADLPEILNNLALALARQGKLGTAIPSLSRARDLDPDEDDYPFNLGLLALQNNDLAAATAHFREAMEREPDNPEDRAFLIYSMERAGKKEESAEARSTALEAFGPNGLPALKLDGKPESLAKYQRINRDLDTTALRMQLATPAAPSSAAAESAAPIDPAVAHIRRGRQELGAGRLDTAEKEFRAALAADPKNALAHRELADISRRRGKLDEAVQELQTSLSLRDSATGRVMLARIYLEQKRPELARAEVEKAVKLAPNYTEAQQLLEHLKKSKPTGGAQ
;
A
#
# COMPACT_ATOMS: atom_id res chain seq x y z
N MET A 1 42.01 -6.04 24.15
CA MET A 1 41.20 -4.81 24.11
C MET A 1 40.42 -4.84 22.81
N SER A 2 39.21 -5.37 22.88
CA SER A 2 38.33 -5.55 21.71
C SER A 2 37.32 -4.40 21.73
N GLY A 3 37.46 -3.49 20.75
CA GLY A 3 36.55 -2.38 20.58
C GLY A 3 35.19 -2.85 20.02
N ARG A 4 34.18 -2.78 20.82
CA ARG A 4 32.80 -2.86 20.35
C ARG A 4 32.53 -1.64 19.46
N GLN A 5 32.39 -1.86 18.15
CA GLN A 5 31.79 -0.86 17.27
C GLN A 5 30.30 -0.77 17.64
N GLY A 6 29.93 0.32 18.29
CA GLY A 6 28.56 0.63 18.59
C GLY A 6 27.81 0.88 17.27
N THR A 7 26.73 0.14 17.04
CA THR A 7 25.74 0.44 16.04
C THR A 7 25.22 1.86 16.30
N ALA A 8 25.33 2.73 15.29
CA ALA A 8 24.76 4.07 15.38
C ALA A 8 23.24 3.95 15.65
N PRO A 9 22.71 4.69 16.64
CA PRO A 9 21.28 4.66 16.89
C PRO A 9 20.57 5.20 15.64
N VAL A 10 19.54 4.50 15.20
CA VAL A 10 18.51 5.05 14.30
C VAL A 10 18.09 6.39 14.91
N PRO A 11 18.05 7.52 14.16
CA PRO A 11 17.67 8.80 14.72
C PRO A 11 16.37 8.61 15.47
N GLY A 12 16.39 8.84 16.79
CA GLY A 12 15.25 8.62 17.64
C GLY A 12 14.09 9.41 17.07
N ARG A 13 13.04 8.70 16.64
CA ARG A 13 11.73 9.30 16.55
C ARG A 13 11.52 10.03 17.87
N ILE A 14 11.02 11.25 17.79
CA ILE A 14 10.50 11.95 18.95
C ILE A 14 9.19 11.21 19.30
N SER A 15 9.33 10.00 19.86
CA SER A 15 8.22 9.08 20.20
C SER A 15 7.33 9.58 21.35
N SER A 16 7.51 10.84 21.74
CA SER A 16 6.76 11.49 22.81
C SER A 16 5.84 12.62 22.34
N LEU A 17 5.74 12.88 21.03
CA LEU A 17 4.81 13.89 20.55
C LEU A 17 3.39 13.33 20.51
N PRO A 18 2.39 14.08 21.02
CA PRO A 18 1.00 13.65 20.94
C PRO A 18 0.58 13.55 19.48
N GLN A 19 -0.03 12.42 19.11
CA GLN A 19 -0.64 12.26 17.80
C GLN A 19 -1.99 12.98 17.80
N ALA A 20 -2.13 14.00 16.96
CA ALA A 20 -3.40 14.71 16.79
C ALA A 20 -4.42 13.88 16.00
N GLY A 21 -3.96 12.93 15.18
CA GLY A 21 -4.82 12.10 14.34
C GLY A 21 -4.17 11.73 13.01
N VAL A 22 -4.98 11.17 12.11
CA VAL A 22 -4.60 10.79 10.75
C VAL A 22 -4.92 11.92 9.79
N PHE A 23 -3.95 12.31 8.97
CA PHE A 23 -4.07 13.42 8.04
C PHE A 23 -4.15 12.93 6.60
N LEU A 24 -5.02 13.58 5.82
CA LEU A 24 -5.07 13.50 4.36
C LEU A 24 -4.76 14.88 3.80
N VAL A 25 -3.78 14.99 2.93
CA VAL A 25 -3.34 16.26 2.35
C VAL A 25 -3.69 16.29 0.86
N PHE A 26 -4.27 17.38 0.40
CA PHE A 26 -4.54 17.62 -1.02
C PHE A 26 -3.60 18.68 -1.59
N PRO A 27 -3.30 18.64 -2.90
CA PRO A 27 -2.54 19.69 -3.57
C PRO A 27 -3.18 21.06 -3.36
N PHE A 28 -2.34 22.09 -3.20
CA PHE A 28 -2.84 23.46 -3.06
C PHE A 28 -3.16 24.05 -4.44
N GLU A 29 -4.32 24.65 -4.56
CA GLU A 29 -4.75 25.23 -5.83
C GLU A 29 -3.96 26.49 -6.18
N ASN A 30 -3.47 26.60 -7.40
CA ASN A 30 -2.92 27.83 -7.92
C ASN A 30 -4.04 28.82 -8.21
N ALA A 31 -4.22 29.83 -7.35
CA ALA A 31 -5.18 30.93 -7.53
C ALA A 31 -4.58 32.12 -8.32
N GLY A 32 -3.33 32.00 -8.76
CA GLY A 32 -2.65 32.97 -9.62
C GLY A 32 -2.85 32.69 -11.11
N ALA A 33 -2.33 33.58 -11.96
CA ALA A 33 -2.50 33.52 -13.42
C ALA A 33 -1.40 32.73 -14.15
N SER A 34 -0.35 32.25 -13.45
CA SER A 34 0.81 31.61 -14.08
C SER A 34 0.80 30.08 -13.98
N PRO A 35 0.49 29.34 -15.04
CA PRO A 35 0.56 27.87 -15.05
C PRO A 35 1.99 27.31 -14.80
N ARG A 36 3.02 28.13 -15.03
CA ARG A 36 4.42 27.71 -14.78
C ARG A 36 4.70 27.41 -13.30
N LEU A 37 3.84 27.93 -12.41
CA LEU A 37 3.96 27.78 -10.96
C LEU A 37 3.02 26.68 -10.39
N ASP A 38 2.30 25.94 -11.23
CA ASP A 38 1.36 24.90 -10.79
C ASP A 38 2.06 23.79 -9.98
N TRP A 39 3.35 23.54 -10.23
CA TRP A 39 4.15 22.60 -9.44
C TRP A 39 4.19 22.95 -7.94
N ILE A 40 4.03 24.26 -7.58
CA ILE A 40 4.04 24.70 -6.19
C ILE A 40 2.89 24.05 -5.41
N GLY A 41 1.73 23.82 -6.04
CA GLY A 41 0.58 23.18 -5.40
C GLY A 41 0.87 21.78 -4.91
N ALA A 42 1.44 20.94 -5.78
CA ALA A 42 1.91 19.60 -5.41
C ALA A 42 3.14 19.65 -4.48
N GLY A 43 4.00 20.65 -4.65
CA GLY A 43 5.13 20.87 -3.76
C GLY A 43 4.70 21.22 -2.33
N LEU A 44 3.66 22.02 -2.15
CA LEU A 44 3.10 22.33 -0.83
C LEU A 44 2.42 21.10 -0.20
N GLU A 45 1.74 20.25 -1.00
CA GLU A 45 1.24 18.95 -0.55
C GLU A 45 2.38 18.10 0.00
N GLU A 46 3.41 17.85 -0.81
CA GLU A 46 4.55 17.00 -0.45
C GLU A 46 5.27 17.50 0.81
N LEU A 47 5.56 18.81 0.88
CA LEU A 47 6.16 19.41 2.07
C LEU A 47 5.26 19.26 3.32
N THR A 48 3.94 19.33 3.14
CA THR A 48 2.99 19.16 4.27
C THR A 48 3.05 17.73 4.77
N ILE A 49 3.01 16.74 3.86
CA ILE A 49 3.12 15.31 4.20
C ILE A 49 4.42 15.06 4.97
N GLN A 50 5.55 15.48 4.41
CA GLN A 50 6.87 15.28 5.03
C GLN A 50 6.99 15.95 6.41
N LYS A 51 6.49 17.18 6.56
CA LYS A 51 6.54 17.92 7.83
C LYS A 51 5.65 17.32 8.91
N LEU A 52 4.45 16.87 8.55
CA LEU A 52 3.54 16.19 9.46
C LEU A 52 4.12 14.85 9.90
N SER A 53 4.65 14.05 8.97
CA SER A 53 5.36 12.79 9.26
C SER A 53 6.56 13.00 10.19
N ALA A 54 7.40 14.00 9.91
CA ALA A 54 8.55 14.34 10.75
C ALA A 54 8.14 14.81 12.17
N ALA A 55 6.94 15.41 12.31
CA ALA A 55 6.35 15.76 13.59
C ALA A 55 5.62 14.57 14.27
N GLY A 56 5.78 13.33 13.78
CA GLY A 56 5.20 12.15 14.36
C GLY A 56 3.71 11.94 14.09
N GLN A 57 3.13 12.75 13.17
CA GLN A 57 1.73 12.58 12.79
C GLN A 57 1.57 11.46 11.75
N GLN A 58 0.42 10.79 11.78
CA GLN A 58 0.05 9.85 10.72
C GLN A 58 -0.47 10.62 9.51
N VAL A 59 0.09 10.35 8.33
CA VAL A 59 -0.28 11.05 7.09
C VAL A 59 -0.38 10.05 5.96
N TYR A 60 -1.46 10.12 5.18
CA TYR A 60 -1.54 9.38 3.93
C TYR A 60 -0.51 9.90 2.93
N SER A 61 0.18 8.99 2.25
CA SER A 61 1.11 9.36 1.18
C SER A 61 0.37 9.91 -0.03
N HIS A 62 1.10 10.56 -0.91
CA HIS A 62 0.58 11.02 -2.20
C HIS A 62 -0.03 9.86 -3.01
N GLU A 63 0.67 8.71 -3.06
CA GLU A 63 0.22 7.50 -3.74
C GLU A 63 -1.08 6.95 -3.11
N GLY A 64 -1.13 6.81 -1.79
CA GLY A 64 -2.33 6.32 -1.09
C GLY A 64 -3.56 7.21 -1.30
N ARG A 65 -3.37 8.54 -1.44
CA ARG A 65 -4.43 9.45 -1.85
C ARG A 65 -4.88 9.21 -3.30
N LEU A 66 -3.92 9.00 -4.21
CA LEU A 66 -4.23 8.75 -5.62
C LEU A 66 -4.97 7.43 -5.82
N ASP A 67 -4.58 6.38 -5.10
CA ASP A 67 -5.27 5.08 -5.13
C ASP A 67 -6.72 5.21 -4.70
N GLU A 68 -7.01 6.00 -3.64
CA GLU A 68 -8.38 6.22 -3.21
C GLU A 68 -9.15 7.12 -4.18
N MET A 69 -8.51 8.09 -4.80
CA MET A 69 -9.14 8.88 -5.87
C MET A 69 -9.49 8.00 -7.08
N ASP A 70 -8.63 7.07 -7.46
CA ASP A 70 -8.91 6.11 -8.54
C ASP A 70 -10.08 5.19 -8.17
N ARG A 71 -10.12 4.66 -6.95
CA ARG A 71 -11.25 3.87 -6.45
C ARG A 71 -12.56 4.67 -6.46
N ALA A 72 -12.48 5.97 -6.16
CA ALA A 72 -13.64 6.87 -6.24
C ALA A 72 -13.98 7.30 -7.69
N GLY A 73 -13.20 6.85 -8.69
CA GLY A 73 -13.37 7.22 -10.10
C GLY A 73 -13.04 8.67 -10.40
N LEU A 74 -12.13 9.26 -9.63
CA LEU A 74 -11.73 10.66 -9.77
C LEU A 74 -10.37 10.79 -10.46
N PRO A 75 -10.23 11.64 -11.48
CA PRO A 75 -8.94 11.90 -12.09
C PRO A 75 -7.92 12.45 -11.07
N PRO A 76 -6.63 12.11 -11.17
CA PRO A 76 -5.58 12.58 -10.26
C PRO A 76 -5.51 14.10 -10.09
N ASN A 77 -5.86 14.84 -11.15
CA ASN A 77 -5.82 16.31 -11.20
C ASN A 77 -7.20 16.96 -11.02
N ALA A 78 -8.20 16.21 -10.54
CA ALA A 78 -9.54 16.74 -10.35
C ALA A 78 -9.56 17.86 -9.30
N LYS A 79 -10.22 18.97 -9.63
CA LYS A 79 -10.55 19.98 -8.62
C LYS A 79 -11.69 19.48 -7.76
N LEU A 80 -11.38 19.16 -6.51
CA LEU A 80 -12.32 18.54 -5.61
C LEU A 80 -13.10 19.57 -4.80
N SER A 81 -14.39 19.32 -4.65
CA SER A 81 -15.19 20.07 -3.66
C SER A 81 -14.81 19.63 -2.23
N ARG A 82 -15.08 20.50 -1.26
CA ARG A 82 -14.88 20.13 0.17
C ARG A 82 -15.70 18.90 0.58
N ALA A 83 -16.89 18.73 0.01
CA ALA A 83 -17.70 17.55 0.25
C ALA A 83 -17.04 16.26 -0.28
N THR A 84 -16.45 16.33 -1.47
CA THR A 84 -15.70 15.21 -2.07
C THR A 84 -14.46 14.89 -1.25
N MET A 85 -13.68 15.90 -0.84
CA MET A 85 -12.51 15.72 0.03
C MET A 85 -12.90 15.08 1.37
N LEU A 86 -14.03 15.51 1.97
CA LEU A 86 -14.56 14.91 3.20
C LEU A 86 -14.93 13.44 2.99
N HIS A 87 -15.54 13.11 1.86
CA HIS A 87 -15.93 11.73 1.54
C HIS A 87 -14.72 10.82 1.41
N ILE A 88 -13.70 11.23 0.63
CA ILE A 88 -12.44 10.51 0.52
C ILE A 88 -11.78 10.32 1.90
N ALA A 89 -11.76 11.36 2.72
CA ALA A 89 -11.20 11.28 4.06
C ALA A 89 -11.96 10.31 4.97
N GLN A 90 -13.28 10.23 4.83
CA GLN A 90 -14.11 9.26 5.56
C GLN A 90 -13.85 7.82 5.09
N ASP A 91 -13.63 7.61 3.81
CA ASP A 91 -13.30 6.28 3.26
C ASP A 91 -11.92 5.81 3.71
N LEU A 92 -10.98 6.73 3.86
CA LEU A 92 -9.64 6.49 4.39
C LEU A 92 -9.57 6.52 5.93
N ASP A 93 -10.65 6.81 6.63
CA ASP A 93 -10.66 7.00 8.10
C ASP A 93 -9.64 8.07 8.57
N ALA A 94 -9.51 9.13 7.79
CA ALA A 94 -8.69 10.27 8.18
C ALA A 94 -9.44 11.19 9.15
N ASP A 95 -8.74 11.78 10.13
CA ASP A 95 -9.34 12.73 11.07
C ASP A 95 -9.35 14.14 10.53
N TYR A 96 -8.33 14.47 9.73
CA TYR A 96 -8.09 15.82 9.25
C TYR A 96 -7.76 15.82 7.77
N VAL A 97 -8.38 16.76 7.04
CA VAL A 97 -8.04 17.06 5.65
C VAL A 97 -7.33 18.41 5.60
N VAL A 98 -6.12 18.45 5.06
CA VAL A 98 -5.38 19.68 4.78
C VAL A 98 -5.52 20.01 3.31
N PHE A 99 -5.92 21.24 3.01
CA PHE A 99 -6.06 21.76 1.66
C PHE A 99 -5.87 23.28 1.65
N GLY A 100 -5.71 23.85 0.48
CA GLY A 100 -5.53 25.29 0.40
C GLY A 100 -5.37 25.82 -1.01
N ASN A 101 -4.95 27.06 -1.10
CA ASN A 101 -4.55 27.69 -2.34
C ASN A 101 -3.31 28.58 -2.12
N PHE A 102 -2.69 28.94 -3.22
CA PHE A 102 -1.58 29.89 -3.21
C PHE A 102 -1.70 30.88 -4.35
N THR A 103 -1.03 32.01 -4.19
CA THR A 103 -0.78 33.00 -5.25
C THR A 103 0.70 33.35 -5.24
N SER A 104 1.29 33.57 -6.41
CA SER A 104 2.66 34.05 -6.54
C SER A 104 2.79 34.95 -7.74
N ASP A 105 3.61 36.01 -7.61
CA ASP A 105 4.06 36.87 -8.70
C ASP A 105 5.45 36.47 -9.24
N GLY A 106 5.99 35.34 -8.79
CA GLY A 106 7.32 34.84 -9.11
C GLY A 106 8.41 35.25 -8.10
N ASN A 107 8.20 36.28 -7.30
CA ASN A 107 9.12 36.72 -6.25
C ASN A 107 8.54 36.46 -4.86
N SER A 108 7.27 36.67 -4.69
CA SER A 108 6.54 36.49 -3.43
C SER A 108 5.55 35.33 -3.55
N LEU A 109 5.40 34.56 -2.50
CA LEU A 109 4.45 33.46 -2.36
C LEU A 109 3.50 33.77 -1.18
N THR A 110 2.21 33.73 -1.44
CA THR A 110 1.18 33.74 -0.39
C THR A 110 0.47 32.39 -0.38
N VAL A 111 0.48 31.73 0.77
CA VAL A 111 -0.19 30.45 0.99
C VAL A 111 -1.36 30.64 1.94
N ASN A 112 -2.53 30.15 1.55
CA ASN A 112 -3.72 30.06 2.39
C ASN A 112 -4.05 28.59 2.62
N ALA A 113 -3.81 28.09 3.81
CA ALA A 113 -4.05 26.71 4.20
C ALA A 113 -5.25 26.59 5.14
N ARG A 114 -5.97 25.49 5.05
CA ARG A 114 -7.12 25.17 5.93
C ARG A 114 -7.07 23.72 6.33
N VAL A 115 -7.67 23.45 7.48
CA VAL A 115 -7.92 22.09 7.97
C VAL A 115 -9.44 21.88 8.08
N LEU A 116 -9.91 20.78 7.50
CA LEU A 116 -11.25 20.27 7.73
C LEU A 116 -11.12 19.08 8.69
N ARG A 117 -11.70 19.18 9.87
CA ARG A 117 -11.84 18.05 10.79
C ARG A 117 -13.00 17.19 10.30
N VAL A 118 -12.80 15.87 10.26
CA VAL A 118 -13.77 14.92 9.70
C VAL A 118 -14.85 14.56 10.72
N ASN A 119 -14.46 14.40 11.99
CA ASN A 119 -15.43 14.07 13.05
C ASN A 119 -15.11 14.82 14.37
N PRO A 120 -16.05 15.62 14.91
CA PRO A 120 -17.22 16.18 14.22
C PRO A 120 -16.81 17.12 13.07
N VAL A 121 -17.58 17.13 11.99
CA VAL A 121 -17.25 17.91 10.81
C VAL A 121 -17.15 19.40 11.15
N ALA A 122 -15.96 19.95 11.00
CA ALA A 122 -15.71 21.37 11.28
C ALA A 122 -14.55 21.90 10.42
N LEU A 123 -14.78 23.07 9.82
CA LEU A 123 -13.73 23.81 9.13
C LEU A 123 -13.01 24.70 10.14
N LEU A 124 -11.72 24.41 10.37
CA LEU A 124 -10.90 25.19 11.30
C LEU A 124 -10.49 26.55 10.71
N PRO A 125 -10.03 27.51 11.55
CA PRO A 125 -9.55 28.80 11.09
C PRO A 125 -8.47 28.68 10.01
N ALA A 126 -8.53 29.57 9.02
CA ALA A 126 -7.56 29.60 7.94
C ALA A 126 -6.19 30.13 8.44
N VAL A 127 -5.13 29.50 7.95
CA VAL A 127 -3.76 29.97 8.14
C VAL A 127 -3.31 30.64 6.85
N ARG A 128 -2.89 31.90 6.95
CA ARG A 128 -2.33 32.65 5.82
C ARG A 128 -0.91 33.10 6.15
N GLU A 129 0.03 32.84 5.26
CA GLU A 129 1.41 33.28 5.33
C GLU A 129 1.86 33.84 3.99
N THR A 130 2.69 34.88 4.04
CA THR A 130 3.31 35.50 2.86
C THR A 130 4.81 35.66 3.08
N GLY A 131 5.59 35.42 2.05
CA GLY A 131 7.04 35.60 2.08
C GLY A 131 7.69 35.43 0.71
N PRO A 132 9.02 35.62 0.61
CA PRO A 132 9.75 35.41 -0.62
C PRO A 132 9.62 33.96 -1.11
N LEU A 133 9.51 33.76 -2.43
CA LEU A 133 9.39 32.43 -3.04
C LEU A 133 10.63 31.57 -2.78
N ASP A 134 11.83 32.15 -2.80
CA ASP A 134 13.09 31.46 -2.49
C ASP A 134 13.16 30.92 -1.05
N SER A 135 12.35 31.50 -0.16
CA SER A 135 12.20 31.09 1.23
C SER A 135 10.97 30.17 1.45
N MET A 136 10.46 29.54 0.40
CA MET A 136 9.26 28.69 0.43
C MET A 136 9.31 27.64 1.54
N MET A 137 10.47 26.98 1.77
CA MET A 137 10.62 25.95 2.82
C MET A 137 10.34 26.51 4.22
N ASN A 138 10.87 27.72 4.51
CA ASN A 138 10.65 28.38 5.80
C ASN A 138 9.21 28.89 5.94
N LEU A 139 8.66 29.45 4.87
CA LEU A 139 7.25 29.89 4.83
C LEU A 139 6.33 28.71 5.09
N HIS A 140 6.56 27.59 4.42
CA HIS A 140 5.77 26.38 4.58
C HIS A 140 5.89 25.79 6.00
N SER A 141 7.08 25.83 6.62
CA SER A 141 7.26 25.41 8.01
C SER A 141 6.36 26.22 8.96
N ARG A 142 6.24 27.54 8.74
CA ARG A 142 5.31 28.38 9.54
C ARG A 142 3.85 28.00 9.30
N VAL A 143 3.47 27.77 8.03
CA VAL A 143 2.10 27.34 7.68
C VAL A 143 1.75 26.04 8.41
N THR A 144 2.56 24.99 8.26
CA THR A 144 2.26 23.67 8.83
C THR A 144 2.28 23.69 10.36
N TRP A 145 3.24 24.40 10.97
CA TRP A 145 3.26 24.59 12.43
C TRP A 145 2.00 25.28 12.95
N ARG A 146 1.53 26.33 12.26
CA ARG A 146 0.27 27.02 12.63
C ARG A 146 -0.95 26.15 12.42
N LEU A 147 -0.97 25.26 11.40
CA LEU A 147 -2.05 24.30 11.25
C LEU A 147 -2.10 23.34 12.43
N LEU A 148 -0.96 22.78 12.85
CA LEU A 148 -0.88 21.89 14.01
C LEU A 148 -1.29 22.60 15.30
N THR A 149 -0.83 23.82 15.55
CA THR A 149 -1.22 24.60 16.74
C THR A 149 -2.66 25.06 16.72
N THR A 150 -3.30 25.11 15.54
CA THR A 150 -4.75 25.37 15.42
C THR A 150 -5.57 24.11 15.78
N ILE A 151 -5.03 22.92 15.49
CA ILE A 151 -5.64 21.64 15.86
C ILE A 151 -5.44 21.36 17.34
N ASP A 152 -4.21 21.47 17.80
CA ASP A 152 -3.80 21.27 19.20
C ASP A 152 -3.05 22.50 19.72
N HIS A 153 -3.73 23.29 20.58
CA HIS A 153 -3.14 24.48 21.18
C HIS A 153 -1.96 24.18 22.12
N ASN A 154 -1.84 22.93 22.56
CA ASN A 154 -0.74 22.45 23.41
C ASN A 154 0.34 21.74 22.61
N PHE A 155 0.39 21.91 21.27
CA PHE A 155 1.42 21.30 20.44
C PHE A 155 2.81 21.66 20.99
N PRO A 156 3.65 20.67 21.38
CA PRO A 156 4.77 20.88 22.28
C PRO A 156 6.00 21.51 21.63
N LEU A 157 6.09 21.51 20.28
CA LEU A 157 7.26 22.06 19.60
C LEU A 157 7.08 23.56 19.31
N SER A 158 8.07 24.34 19.65
CA SER A 158 8.20 25.71 19.15
C SER A 158 8.40 25.73 17.63
N LEU A 159 8.08 26.83 16.96
CA LEU A 159 8.33 26.97 15.52
C LEU A 159 9.80 26.73 15.14
N ALA A 160 10.75 27.14 16.01
CA ALA A 160 12.17 26.96 15.77
C ALA A 160 12.59 25.47 15.81
N GLU A 161 12.05 24.69 16.73
CA GLU A 161 12.25 23.24 16.82
C GLU A 161 11.58 22.51 15.66
N PHE A 162 10.32 22.85 15.37
CA PHE A 162 9.56 22.28 14.26
C PHE A 162 10.25 22.52 12.91
N SER A 163 10.81 23.72 12.69
CA SER A 163 11.54 24.03 11.46
C SER A 163 12.81 23.19 11.27
N LYS A 164 13.42 22.70 12.36
CA LYS A 164 14.61 21.83 12.34
C LYS A 164 14.30 20.35 12.06
N LEU A 165 13.04 19.92 12.16
CA LEU A 165 12.67 18.53 11.89
C LEU A 165 13.01 18.09 10.46
N GLN A 166 13.10 19.03 9.56
CA GLN A 166 13.42 18.77 8.16
C GLN A 166 14.50 19.74 7.68
N ARG A 167 15.49 19.23 6.93
CA ARG A 167 16.54 20.08 6.35
C ARG A 167 15.94 21.06 5.32
N SER A 168 16.57 22.20 5.18
CA SER A 168 16.27 23.10 4.06
C SER A 168 16.83 22.49 2.77
N ILE A 169 16.03 22.49 1.72
CA ILE A 169 16.37 22.00 0.39
C ILE A 169 16.45 23.21 -0.54
N TYR A 170 17.42 23.23 -1.45
CA TYR A 170 17.51 24.27 -2.47
C TYR A 170 16.25 24.27 -3.33
N LEU A 171 15.60 25.43 -3.48
CA LEU A 171 14.30 25.56 -4.17
C LEU A 171 14.33 24.97 -5.59
N GLY A 172 15.40 25.21 -6.34
CA GLY A 172 15.53 24.66 -7.69
C GLY A 172 15.59 23.13 -7.71
N ALA A 173 16.26 22.51 -6.73
CA ALA A 173 16.25 21.05 -6.60
C ALA A 173 14.86 20.52 -6.27
N PHE A 174 14.15 21.21 -5.39
CA PHE A 174 12.78 20.87 -5.03
C PHE A 174 11.81 21.02 -6.21
N GLU A 175 11.92 22.10 -6.99
CA GLU A 175 11.14 22.30 -8.21
C GLU A 175 11.33 21.13 -9.19
N HIS A 176 12.58 20.75 -9.48
CA HIS A 176 12.87 19.62 -10.37
C HIS A 176 12.33 18.31 -9.81
N TYR A 177 12.41 18.09 -8.50
CA TYR A 177 11.84 16.89 -7.87
C TYR A 177 10.34 16.81 -8.08
N ILE A 178 9.60 17.88 -7.76
CA ILE A 178 8.13 17.90 -7.94
C ILE A 178 7.74 17.78 -9.40
N ARG A 179 8.45 18.47 -10.32
CA ARG A 179 8.23 18.29 -11.77
C ARG A 179 8.46 16.85 -12.22
N GLY A 180 9.45 16.19 -11.64
CA GLY A 180 9.71 14.77 -11.85
C GLY A 180 8.56 13.88 -11.37
N LEU A 181 7.99 14.14 -10.20
CA LEU A 181 6.83 13.40 -9.70
C LEU A 181 5.57 13.59 -10.58
N LEU A 182 5.38 14.81 -11.11
CA LEU A 182 4.23 15.17 -11.95
C LEU A 182 4.39 14.76 -13.42
N ALA A 183 5.58 14.36 -13.86
CA ALA A 183 5.84 14.01 -15.25
C ALA A 183 5.10 12.72 -15.66
N GLY A 184 4.31 12.79 -16.73
CA GLY A 184 3.58 11.64 -17.27
C GLY A 184 4.47 10.62 -17.98
N GLU A 185 5.61 11.08 -18.55
CA GLU A 185 6.53 10.24 -19.30
C GLU A 185 7.78 9.93 -18.49
N ASP A 186 8.20 8.67 -18.46
CA ASP A 186 9.34 8.22 -17.66
C ASP A 186 10.65 8.94 -18.01
N ASP A 187 10.91 9.22 -19.29
CA ASP A 187 12.14 9.90 -19.68
C ASP A 187 12.16 11.36 -19.21
N ALA A 188 11.00 12.03 -19.17
CA ALA A 188 10.87 13.36 -18.58
C ALA A 188 11.08 13.28 -17.06
N ARG A 189 10.46 12.30 -16.40
CA ARG A 189 10.59 12.02 -14.97
C ARG A 189 12.06 11.80 -14.57
N ILE A 190 12.77 10.94 -15.33
CA ILE A 190 14.19 10.64 -15.09
C ILE A 190 15.06 11.91 -15.24
N ARG A 191 14.80 12.75 -16.26
CA ARG A 191 15.57 13.98 -16.46
C ARG A 191 15.41 14.93 -15.27
N GLU A 192 14.18 15.19 -14.87
CA GLU A 192 13.88 16.10 -13.76
C GLU A 192 14.45 15.58 -12.43
N LEU A 193 14.24 14.30 -12.12
CA LEU A 193 14.76 13.69 -10.89
C LEU A 193 16.29 13.64 -10.86
N LYS A 194 16.98 13.41 -11.99
CA LYS A 194 18.44 13.48 -12.08
C LYS A 194 18.94 14.88 -11.79
N GLU A 195 18.26 15.91 -12.29
CA GLU A 195 18.63 17.29 -12.01
C GLU A 195 18.43 17.65 -10.54
N ALA A 196 17.33 17.22 -9.93
CA ALA A 196 17.12 17.35 -8.48
C ALA A 196 18.24 16.69 -7.68
N ALA A 197 18.61 15.45 -8.02
CA ALA A 197 19.69 14.70 -7.37
C ALA A 197 21.09 15.29 -7.63
N ARG A 198 21.27 16.02 -8.71
CA ARG A 198 22.52 16.75 -9.02
C ARG A 198 22.64 18.02 -8.20
N LEU A 199 21.56 18.77 -8.06
CA LEU A 199 21.51 20.03 -7.30
C LEU A 199 21.62 19.80 -5.78
N GLU A 200 21.03 18.70 -5.28
CA GLU A 200 21.05 18.30 -3.86
C GLU A 200 21.51 16.83 -3.72
N PRO A 201 22.81 16.54 -3.83
CA PRO A 201 23.32 15.16 -3.86
C PRO A 201 23.04 14.34 -2.60
N ASN A 202 22.87 15.02 -1.46
CA ASN A 202 22.60 14.39 -0.16
C ASN A 202 21.11 14.33 0.20
N TRP A 203 20.22 14.71 -0.73
CA TRP A 203 18.79 14.57 -0.57
C TRP A 203 18.35 13.20 -1.10
N PRO A 204 17.83 12.29 -0.25
CA PRO A 204 17.57 10.91 -0.64
C PRO A 204 16.34 10.74 -1.55
N ASP A 205 15.34 11.64 -1.46
CA ASP A 205 14.05 11.43 -2.11
C ASP A 205 14.14 11.38 -3.65
N PRO A 206 14.92 12.24 -4.34
CA PRO A 206 15.13 12.08 -5.78
C PRO A 206 15.85 10.78 -6.15
N ALA A 207 16.76 10.30 -5.28
CA ALA A 207 17.43 9.02 -5.51
C ALA A 207 16.47 7.84 -5.35
N PHE A 208 15.63 7.85 -4.31
CA PHE A 208 14.58 6.86 -4.15
C PHE A 208 13.65 6.83 -5.36
N SER A 209 13.12 7.99 -5.78
CA SER A 209 12.21 8.09 -6.92
C SER A 209 12.85 7.63 -8.23
N LEU A 210 14.13 7.93 -8.47
CA LEU A 210 14.88 7.40 -9.62
C LEU A 210 15.02 5.88 -9.56
N GLY A 211 15.34 5.34 -8.38
CA GLY A 211 15.37 3.90 -8.14
C GLY A 211 14.04 3.25 -8.51
N GLN A 212 12.93 3.82 -8.08
CA GLN A 212 11.58 3.32 -8.38
C GLN A 212 11.25 3.37 -9.88
N VAL A 213 11.56 4.46 -10.57
CA VAL A 213 11.32 4.55 -12.03
C VAL A 213 12.08 3.46 -12.79
N TYR A 214 13.36 3.23 -12.47
CA TYR A 214 14.11 2.15 -13.10
C TYR A 214 13.61 0.76 -12.69
N PHE A 215 13.19 0.60 -11.43
CA PHE A 215 12.64 -0.65 -10.90
C PHE A 215 11.34 -1.04 -11.60
N THR A 216 10.41 -0.10 -11.80
CA THR A 216 9.15 -0.34 -12.53
C THR A 216 9.38 -0.67 -14.00
N ARG A 217 10.40 -0.07 -14.61
CA ARG A 217 10.87 -0.42 -15.97
C ARG A 217 11.61 -1.75 -16.04
N ASN A 218 11.72 -2.48 -14.94
CA ASN A 218 12.49 -3.72 -14.82
C ASN A 218 14.01 -3.55 -15.13
N ASP A 219 14.52 -2.32 -15.08
CA ASP A 219 15.95 -2.00 -15.21
C ASP A 219 16.62 -1.99 -13.84
N CYS A 220 16.75 -3.18 -13.28
CA CYS A 220 17.37 -3.38 -11.96
C CYS A 220 18.83 -2.92 -11.90
N ALA A 221 19.57 -3.00 -13.01
CA ALA A 221 20.96 -2.57 -13.06
C ALA A 221 21.09 -1.07 -12.83
N SER A 222 20.21 -0.28 -13.42
CA SER A 222 20.13 1.16 -13.22
C SER A 222 19.48 1.55 -11.89
N ALA A 223 18.56 0.75 -11.34
CA ALA A 223 17.89 1.04 -10.08
C ALA A 223 18.82 0.93 -8.84
N LEU A 224 19.65 -0.12 -8.79
CA LEU A 224 20.50 -0.42 -7.62
C LEU A 224 21.40 0.75 -7.18
N PRO A 225 22.13 1.45 -8.05
CA PRO A 225 22.95 2.60 -7.63
C PRO A 225 22.15 3.74 -7.00
N TRP A 226 20.88 3.90 -7.39
CA TRP A 226 20.01 4.93 -6.84
C TRP A 226 19.47 4.54 -5.48
N PHE A 227 18.96 3.32 -5.31
CA PHE A 227 18.54 2.82 -3.99
C PHE A 227 19.67 2.82 -2.96
N ALA A 228 20.92 2.55 -3.38
CA ALA A 228 22.09 2.61 -2.50
C ALA A 228 22.37 4.02 -1.93
N ARG A 229 21.80 5.08 -2.50
CA ARG A 229 21.91 6.46 -2.00
C ARG A 229 20.86 6.80 -0.94
N VAL A 230 19.87 5.92 -0.71
CA VAL A 230 18.86 6.11 0.32
C VAL A 230 19.44 5.64 1.67
N PRO A 231 19.66 6.55 2.63
CA PRO A 231 20.27 6.17 3.89
C PRO A 231 19.27 5.41 4.78
N PRO A 232 19.73 4.55 5.70
CA PRO A 232 18.86 3.80 6.62
C PRO A 232 17.95 4.68 7.49
N THR A 233 18.30 5.96 7.63
CA THR A 233 17.55 6.95 8.42
C THR A 233 16.38 7.56 7.65
N ASN A 234 16.30 7.33 6.35
CA ASN A 234 15.17 7.80 5.53
C ASN A 234 13.93 6.94 5.77
N GLU A 235 12.76 7.54 5.78
CA GLU A 235 11.50 6.84 5.98
C GLU A 235 11.20 5.78 4.90
N ARG A 236 11.73 5.96 3.68
CA ARG A 236 11.61 5.02 2.55
C ARG A 236 12.76 4.01 2.46
N SER A 237 13.60 3.92 3.49
CA SER A 237 14.75 3.00 3.48
C SER A 237 14.34 1.53 3.40
N VAL A 238 13.26 1.15 4.07
CA VAL A 238 12.72 -0.23 4.03
C VAL A 238 12.30 -0.59 2.61
N GLU A 239 11.56 0.28 1.94
CA GLU A 239 11.12 0.11 0.56
C GLU A 239 12.32 0.01 -0.40
N ALA A 240 13.32 0.88 -0.24
CA ALA A 240 14.54 0.86 -1.06
C ALA A 240 15.36 -0.42 -0.86
N ILE A 241 15.46 -0.91 0.38
CA ILE A 241 16.16 -2.16 0.69
C ILE A 241 15.39 -3.35 0.12
N PHE A 242 14.07 -3.39 0.27
CA PHE A 242 13.22 -4.44 -0.30
C PHE A 242 13.37 -4.48 -1.82
N ALA A 243 13.21 -3.35 -2.52
CA ALA A 243 13.39 -3.25 -3.97
C ALA A 243 14.81 -3.66 -4.41
N THR A 244 15.84 -3.35 -3.60
CA THR A 244 17.21 -3.83 -3.83
C THR A 244 17.29 -5.36 -3.81
N GLY A 245 16.65 -6.02 -2.85
CA GLY A 245 16.57 -7.48 -2.76
C GLY A 245 15.86 -8.09 -3.97
N VAL A 246 14.73 -7.52 -4.37
CA VAL A 246 13.99 -7.91 -5.59
C VAL A 246 14.86 -7.76 -6.83
N CYS A 247 15.59 -6.64 -6.96
CA CYS A 247 16.53 -6.43 -8.05
C CYS A 247 17.61 -7.51 -8.11
N TYR A 248 18.16 -7.93 -6.99
CA TYR A 248 19.13 -9.02 -6.96
C TYR A 248 18.52 -10.37 -7.39
N LEU A 249 17.27 -10.66 -7.03
CA LEU A 249 16.57 -11.85 -7.53
C LEU A 249 16.40 -11.80 -9.06
N ARG A 250 15.95 -10.65 -9.60
CA ARG A 250 15.77 -10.47 -11.05
C ARG A 250 17.08 -10.56 -11.84
N LEU A 251 18.18 -10.09 -11.26
CA LEU A 251 19.52 -10.20 -11.83
C LEU A 251 20.17 -11.57 -11.59
N ASN A 252 19.43 -12.55 -11.08
CA ASN A 252 19.89 -13.89 -10.74
C ASN A 252 21.12 -13.87 -9.81
N GLN A 253 21.10 -13.02 -8.79
CA GLN A 253 22.12 -12.90 -7.74
C GLN A 253 21.53 -13.30 -6.37
N PRO A 254 21.14 -14.59 -6.18
CA PRO A 254 20.39 -15.03 -5.01
C PRO A 254 21.16 -14.88 -3.68
N ASP A 255 22.49 -14.99 -3.69
CA ASP A 255 23.32 -14.80 -2.48
C ASP A 255 23.23 -13.36 -1.94
N LYS A 256 23.12 -12.38 -2.85
CA LYS A 256 22.94 -10.97 -2.45
C LYS A 256 21.53 -10.71 -2.00
N ALA A 257 20.54 -11.28 -2.69
CA ALA A 257 19.14 -11.17 -2.31
C ALA A 257 18.89 -11.75 -0.90
N GLU A 258 19.41 -12.95 -0.61
CA GLU A 258 19.33 -13.56 0.72
C GLU A 258 19.87 -12.62 1.81
N LYS A 259 21.09 -12.07 1.60
CA LYS A 259 21.69 -11.15 2.58
C LYS A 259 20.82 -9.91 2.83
N VAL A 260 20.25 -9.35 1.77
CA VAL A 260 19.40 -8.15 1.87
C VAL A 260 18.12 -8.47 2.62
N PHE A 261 17.39 -9.52 2.23
CA PHE A 261 16.11 -9.85 2.86
C PHE A 261 16.29 -10.37 4.30
N SER A 262 17.32 -11.17 4.58
CA SER A 262 17.62 -11.63 5.95
C SER A 262 17.94 -10.45 6.87
N LYS A 263 18.75 -9.50 6.39
CA LYS A 263 19.08 -8.30 7.16
C LYS A 263 17.86 -7.42 7.38
N LEU A 264 17.04 -7.22 6.34
CA LEU A 264 15.80 -6.44 6.45
C LEU A 264 14.84 -7.07 7.48
N GLN A 265 14.65 -8.38 7.44
CA GLN A 265 13.81 -9.10 8.40
C GLN A 265 14.36 -8.97 9.83
N GLU A 266 15.68 -9.09 10.02
CA GLU A 266 16.30 -8.90 11.32
C GLU A 266 16.10 -7.47 11.85
N ASP A 267 16.34 -6.46 11.02
CA ASP A 267 16.19 -5.06 11.39
C ASP A 267 14.74 -4.72 11.75
N LEU A 268 13.77 -5.26 11.03
CA LEU A 268 12.35 -5.08 11.35
C LEU A 268 11.99 -5.74 12.68
N LYS A 269 12.45 -6.98 12.95
CA LYS A 269 12.20 -7.67 14.22
C LYS A 269 12.79 -6.94 15.43
N LEU A 270 13.97 -6.32 15.27
CA LEU A 270 14.61 -5.56 16.34
C LEU A 270 13.91 -4.23 16.65
N ASN A 271 13.28 -3.62 15.64
CA ASN A 271 12.70 -2.28 15.76
C ASN A 271 11.18 -2.28 15.99
N MET A 272 10.51 -3.44 15.95
CA MET A 272 9.07 -3.55 16.09
C MET A 272 8.69 -4.21 17.41
N VAL A 273 7.70 -3.62 18.10
CA VAL A 273 7.18 -4.09 19.40
C VAL A 273 6.44 -5.44 19.31
N SER A 274 5.91 -5.78 18.12
CA SER A 274 5.37 -7.10 17.81
C SER A 274 6.07 -7.64 16.57
N GLY A 275 6.80 -8.73 16.70
CA GLY A 275 7.60 -9.35 15.66
C GLY A 275 6.83 -9.54 14.35
N ALA A 276 6.87 -8.54 13.50
CA ALA A 276 6.20 -8.58 12.23
C ALA A 276 7.09 -9.30 11.21
N ASP A 277 6.75 -10.54 10.97
CA ASP A 277 7.12 -11.19 9.74
C ASP A 277 6.23 -10.60 8.63
N LEU A 278 6.83 -9.99 7.61
CA LEU A 278 6.11 -9.53 6.42
C LEU A 278 6.15 -10.65 5.37
N PRO A 279 4.98 -11.10 4.89
CA PRO A 279 4.90 -12.25 3.99
C PRO A 279 5.69 -12.07 2.71
N GLU A 280 5.74 -10.86 2.14
CA GLU A 280 6.49 -10.54 0.93
C GLU A 280 8.01 -10.72 1.11
N ILE A 281 8.52 -10.33 2.29
CA ILE A 281 9.94 -10.53 2.62
C ILE A 281 10.25 -12.01 2.78
N LEU A 282 9.37 -12.75 3.47
CA LEU A 282 9.53 -14.19 3.68
C LEU A 282 9.47 -14.97 2.36
N ASN A 283 8.54 -14.62 1.47
CA ASN A 283 8.46 -15.21 0.13
C ASN A 283 9.76 -14.96 -0.65
N ASN A 284 10.18 -13.71 -0.78
CA ASN A 284 11.35 -13.36 -1.58
C ASN A 284 12.65 -13.92 -0.98
N LEU A 285 12.76 -14.01 0.35
CA LEU A 285 13.85 -14.68 1.03
C LEU A 285 13.86 -16.18 0.71
N ALA A 286 12.69 -16.85 0.77
CA ALA A 286 12.55 -18.25 0.44
C ALA A 286 12.96 -18.53 -1.02
N LEU A 287 12.57 -17.68 -1.96
CA LEU A 287 12.98 -17.79 -3.37
C LEU A 287 14.50 -17.63 -3.55
N ALA A 288 15.12 -16.70 -2.81
CA ALA A 288 16.57 -16.54 -2.82
C ALA A 288 17.29 -17.78 -2.27
N LEU A 289 16.78 -18.37 -1.19
CA LEU A 289 17.30 -19.60 -0.61
C LEU A 289 17.10 -20.80 -1.55
N ALA A 290 15.93 -20.93 -2.17
CA ALA A 290 15.62 -22.02 -3.09
C ALA A 290 16.51 -22.02 -4.33
N ARG A 291 16.83 -20.84 -4.89
CA ARG A 291 17.79 -20.71 -6.02
C ARG A 291 19.21 -21.13 -5.65
N GLN A 292 19.55 -21.16 -4.38
CA GLN A 292 20.82 -21.66 -3.85
C GLN A 292 20.75 -23.13 -3.42
N GLY A 293 19.62 -23.82 -3.63
CA GLY A 293 19.42 -25.21 -3.21
C GLY A 293 19.15 -25.38 -1.70
N LYS A 294 18.98 -24.31 -0.93
CA LYS A 294 18.73 -24.32 0.53
C LYS A 294 17.25 -24.58 0.84
N LEU A 295 16.66 -25.67 0.30
CA LEU A 295 15.23 -25.96 0.40
C LEU A 295 14.76 -26.19 1.84
N GLY A 296 15.61 -26.75 2.71
CA GLY A 296 15.27 -27.00 4.12
C GLY A 296 14.94 -25.74 4.92
N THR A 297 15.43 -24.56 4.51
CA THR A 297 15.13 -23.27 5.11
C THR A 297 14.12 -22.46 4.28
N ALA A 298 14.11 -22.66 2.96
CA ALA A 298 13.19 -21.95 2.06
C ALA A 298 11.73 -22.35 2.31
N ILE A 299 11.43 -23.64 2.38
CA ILE A 299 10.07 -24.15 2.55
C ILE A 299 9.40 -23.64 3.84
N PRO A 300 10.03 -23.71 5.03
CA PRO A 300 9.43 -23.14 6.24
C PRO A 300 9.17 -21.63 6.16
N SER A 301 10.08 -20.85 5.56
CA SER A 301 9.90 -19.42 5.38
C SER A 301 8.70 -19.09 4.50
N LEU A 302 8.56 -19.81 3.38
CA LEU A 302 7.45 -19.63 2.44
C LEU A 302 6.11 -20.12 3.01
N SER A 303 6.12 -21.23 3.77
CA SER A 303 4.93 -21.71 4.49
C SER A 303 4.46 -20.66 5.51
N ARG A 304 5.40 -20.00 6.17
CA ARG A 304 5.06 -18.90 7.09
C ARG A 304 4.47 -17.69 6.36
N ALA A 305 4.96 -17.34 5.15
CA ALA A 305 4.36 -16.30 4.33
C ALA A 305 2.90 -16.61 3.99
N ARG A 306 2.63 -17.84 3.52
CA ARG A 306 1.27 -18.33 3.23
C ARG A 306 0.35 -18.26 4.46
N ASP A 307 0.85 -18.63 5.65
CA ASP A 307 0.05 -18.63 6.88
C ASP A 307 -0.25 -17.21 7.37
N LEU A 308 0.58 -16.23 7.02
CA LEU A 308 0.38 -14.81 7.35
C LEU A 308 -0.60 -14.13 6.41
N ASP A 309 -0.57 -14.50 5.14
CA ASP A 309 -1.48 -14.00 4.12
C ASP A 309 -2.05 -15.20 3.32
N PRO A 310 -3.13 -15.78 3.83
CA PRO A 310 -3.71 -16.99 3.25
C PRO A 310 -4.49 -16.74 1.96
N ASP A 311 -4.78 -15.50 1.60
CA ASP A 311 -5.54 -15.15 0.40
C ASP A 311 -4.63 -15.01 -0.83
N GLU A 312 -3.31 -14.83 -0.64
CA GLU A 312 -2.34 -14.68 -1.72
C GLU A 312 -2.02 -16.01 -2.39
N ASP A 313 -2.21 -16.13 -3.70
CA ASP A 313 -1.99 -17.34 -4.50
C ASP A 313 -0.53 -17.57 -4.87
N ASP A 314 0.30 -16.54 -4.87
CA ASP A 314 1.73 -16.62 -5.18
C ASP A 314 2.47 -17.55 -4.22
N TYR A 315 2.09 -17.58 -2.93
CA TYR A 315 2.81 -18.39 -1.95
C TYR A 315 2.59 -19.90 -2.11
N PRO A 316 1.35 -20.42 -2.23
CA PRO A 316 1.18 -21.83 -2.54
C PRO A 316 1.71 -22.18 -3.93
N PHE A 317 1.63 -21.30 -4.92
CA PHE A 317 2.26 -21.55 -6.21
C PHE A 317 3.78 -21.75 -6.07
N ASN A 318 4.47 -20.84 -5.38
CA ASN A 318 5.90 -20.96 -5.13
C ASN A 318 6.25 -22.20 -4.28
N LEU A 319 5.41 -22.57 -3.28
CA LEU A 319 5.58 -23.84 -2.54
C LEU A 319 5.50 -25.04 -3.47
N GLY A 320 4.59 -25.03 -4.44
CA GLY A 320 4.49 -26.04 -5.49
C GLY A 320 5.78 -26.17 -6.31
N LEU A 321 6.38 -25.04 -6.70
CA LEU A 321 7.67 -25.00 -7.41
C LEU A 321 8.81 -25.56 -6.56
N LEU A 322 8.86 -25.22 -5.26
CA LEU A 322 9.88 -25.74 -4.35
C LEU A 322 9.69 -27.26 -4.12
N ALA A 323 8.45 -27.72 -4.03
CA ALA A 323 8.14 -29.14 -3.92
C ALA A 323 8.58 -29.93 -5.18
N LEU A 324 8.35 -29.35 -6.39
CA LEU A 324 8.89 -29.92 -7.65
C LEU A 324 10.41 -29.98 -7.64
N GLN A 325 11.08 -28.94 -7.16
CA GLN A 325 12.53 -28.90 -7.04
C GLN A 325 13.05 -29.95 -6.06
N ASN A 326 12.30 -30.25 -5.00
CA ASN A 326 12.58 -31.29 -4.02
C ASN A 326 12.12 -32.70 -4.46
N ASN A 327 11.54 -32.80 -5.66
CA ASN A 327 10.93 -34.03 -6.20
C ASN A 327 9.79 -34.60 -5.33
N ASP A 328 9.13 -33.77 -4.54
CA ASP A 328 7.93 -34.13 -3.78
C ASP A 328 6.68 -33.80 -4.63
N LEU A 329 6.33 -34.76 -5.48
CA LEU A 329 5.23 -34.60 -6.44
C LEU A 329 3.85 -34.54 -5.76
N ALA A 330 3.71 -35.15 -4.59
CA ALA A 330 2.46 -35.11 -3.83
C ALA A 330 2.22 -33.72 -3.24
N ALA A 331 3.23 -33.16 -2.57
CA ALA A 331 3.19 -31.81 -2.05
C ALA A 331 3.02 -30.77 -3.19
N ALA A 332 3.76 -30.94 -4.31
CA ALA A 332 3.62 -30.06 -5.47
C ALA A 332 2.17 -30.00 -5.99
N THR A 333 1.54 -31.19 -6.18
CA THR A 333 0.15 -31.26 -6.62
C THR A 333 -0.82 -30.60 -5.64
N ALA A 334 -0.59 -30.77 -4.33
CA ALA A 334 -1.43 -30.16 -3.31
C ALA A 334 -1.33 -28.62 -3.34
N HIS A 335 -0.09 -28.11 -3.43
CA HIS A 335 0.14 -26.66 -3.42
C HIS A 335 -0.33 -25.95 -4.70
N PHE A 336 -0.15 -26.56 -5.89
CA PHE A 336 -0.71 -25.98 -7.11
C PHE A 336 -2.24 -26.05 -7.14
N ARG A 337 -2.85 -27.04 -6.50
CA ARG A 337 -4.31 -27.05 -6.32
C ARG A 337 -4.77 -25.93 -5.41
N GLU A 338 -4.07 -25.69 -4.32
CA GLU A 338 -4.33 -24.57 -3.40
C GLU A 338 -4.22 -23.22 -4.12
N ALA A 339 -3.18 -23.01 -4.95
CA ALA A 339 -3.04 -21.79 -5.75
C ALA A 339 -4.20 -21.62 -6.74
N MET A 340 -4.52 -22.69 -7.50
CA MET A 340 -5.64 -22.68 -8.44
C MET A 340 -7.01 -22.41 -7.78
N GLU A 341 -7.22 -22.88 -6.54
CA GLU A 341 -8.46 -22.63 -5.80
C GLU A 341 -8.60 -21.17 -5.40
N ARG A 342 -7.48 -20.46 -5.18
CA ARG A 342 -7.45 -19.02 -4.88
C ARG A 342 -7.64 -18.17 -6.13
N GLU A 343 -6.98 -18.53 -7.24
CA GLU A 343 -7.09 -17.84 -8.53
C GLU A 343 -7.54 -18.83 -9.64
N PRO A 344 -8.83 -19.16 -9.72
CA PRO A 344 -9.34 -20.17 -10.67
C PRO A 344 -9.14 -19.80 -12.14
N ASP A 345 -9.02 -18.51 -12.44
CA ASP A 345 -8.88 -17.97 -13.80
C ASP A 345 -7.41 -17.87 -14.26
N ASN A 346 -6.46 -18.33 -13.44
CA ASN A 346 -5.03 -18.34 -13.78
C ASN A 346 -4.66 -19.60 -14.57
N PRO A 347 -4.32 -19.49 -15.86
CA PRO A 347 -4.00 -20.65 -16.68
C PRO A 347 -2.64 -21.28 -16.31
N GLU A 348 -1.73 -20.52 -15.69
CA GLU A 348 -0.42 -21.03 -15.28
C GLU A 348 -0.54 -21.99 -14.09
N ASP A 349 -1.37 -21.67 -13.10
CA ASP A 349 -1.64 -22.55 -11.96
C ASP A 349 -2.19 -23.89 -12.40
N ARG A 350 -3.13 -23.87 -13.33
CA ARG A 350 -3.70 -25.10 -13.91
C ARG A 350 -2.68 -25.88 -14.71
N ALA A 351 -1.80 -25.22 -15.46
CA ALA A 351 -0.76 -25.89 -16.21
C ALA A 351 0.23 -26.60 -15.28
N PHE A 352 0.65 -25.97 -14.18
CA PHE A 352 1.52 -26.58 -13.19
C PHE A 352 0.83 -27.69 -12.39
N LEU A 353 -0.43 -27.55 -12.06
CA LEU A 353 -1.22 -28.61 -11.43
C LEU A 353 -1.26 -29.86 -12.33
N ILE A 354 -1.63 -29.71 -13.61
CA ILE A 354 -1.64 -30.81 -14.58
C ILE A 354 -0.26 -31.43 -14.71
N TYR A 355 0.78 -30.62 -14.87
CA TYR A 355 2.17 -31.07 -14.96
C TYR A 355 2.61 -31.89 -13.74
N SER A 356 2.26 -31.46 -12.53
CA SER A 356 2.59 -32.17 -11.29
C SER A 356 1.87 -33.53 -11.19
N MET A 357 0.60 -33.61 -11.60
CA MET A 357 -0.20 -34.83 -11.66
C MET A 357 0.38 -35.82 -12.69
N GLU A 358 0.75 -35.35 -13.87
CA GLU A 358 1.38 -36.19 -14.92
C GLU A 358 2.70 -36.76 -14.41
N ARG A 359 3.53 -35.94 -13.77
CA ARG A 359 4.79 -36.38 -13.16
C ARG A 359 4.59 -37.39 -12.02
N ALA A 360 3.50 -37.23 -11.25
CA ALA A 360 3.11 -38.18 -10.18
C ALA A 360 2.47 -39.47 -10.70
N GLY A 361 2.29 -39.62 -12.01
CA GLY A 361 1.65 -40.77 -12.61
C GLY A 361 0.13 -40.83 -12.49
N LYS A 362 -0.53 -39.74 -12.09
CA LYS A 362 -1.98 -39.60 -11.92
C LYS A 362 -2.66 -39.32 -13.26
N LYS A 363 -2.63 -40.28 -14.17
CA LYS A 363 -3.06 -40.09 -15.57
C LYS A 363 -4.51 -39.71 -15.73
N GLU A 364 -5.42 -40.32 -14.96
CA GLU A 364 -6.85 -40.05 -15.04
C GLU A 364 -7.17 -38.64 -14.51
N GLU A 365 -6.65 -38.30 -13.31
CA GLU A 365 -6.85 -36.98 -12.71
C GLU A 365 -6.26 -35.85 -13.62
N SER A 366 -5.08 -36.08 -14.22
CA SER A 366 -4.47 -35.10 -15.11
C SER A 366 -5.22 -34.90 -16.42
N ALA A 367 -5.81 -35.98 -16.97
CA ALA A 367 -6.63 -35.90 -18.18
C ALA A 367 -7.93 -35.13 -17.93
N GLU A 368 -8.60 -35.38 -16.80
CA GLU A 368 -9.79 -34.64 -16.38
C GLU A 368 -9.48 -33.16 -16.15
N ALA A 369 -8.43 -32.86 -15.39
CA ALA A 369 -7.99 -31.48 -15.15
C ALA A 369 -7.65 -30.74 -16.46
N ARG A 370 -7.03 -31.44 -17.43
CA ARG A 370 -6.74 -30.89 -18.76
C ARG A 370 -8.01 -30.62 -19.55
N SER A 371 -9.00 -31.53 -19.51
CA SER A 371 -10.29 -31.32 -20.20
C SER A 371 -11.00 -30.09 -19.66
N THR A 372 -11.09 -29.99 -18.32
CA THR A 372 -11.70 -28.82 -17.65
C THR A 372 -10.97 -27.51 -17.99
N ALA A 373 -9.65 -27.55 -18.05
CA ALA A 373 -8.85 -26.38 -18.42
C ALA A 373 -9.05 -25.96 -19.88
N LEU A 374 -9.17 -26.93 -20.80
CA LEU A 374 -9.47 -26.65 -22.21
C LEU A 374 -10.87 -26.07 -22.41
N GLU A 375 -11.84 -26.50 -21.62
CA GLU A 375 -13.19 -25.90 -21.61
C GLU A 375 -13.17 -24.45 -21.12
N ALA A 376 -12.39 -24.16 -20.06
CA ALA A 376 -12.31 -22.82 -19.47
C ALA A 376 -11.51 -21.83 -20.34
N PHE A 377 -10.35 -22.26 -20.87
CA PHE A 377 -9.39 -21.36 -21.54
C PHE A 377 -9.28 -21.58 -23.05
N GLY A 378 -9.94 -22.59 -23.60
CA GLY A 378 -9.82 -22.97 -24.99
C GLY A 378 -8.53 -23.74 -25.32
N PRO A 379 -8.39 -24.21 -26.59
CA PRO A 379 -7.31 -25.12 -26.99
C PRO A 379 -5.89 -24.54 -26.91
N ASN A 380 -5.76 -23.22 -26.90
CA ASN A 380 -4.47 -22.51 -26.80
C ASN A 380 -4.33 -21.72 -25.51
N GLY A 381 -5.24 -21.88 -24.55
CA GLY A 381 -5.30 -21.06 -23.34
C GLY A 381 -4.31 -21.48 -22.24
N LEU A 382 -3.83 -22.72 -22.28
CA LEU A 382 -2.82 -23.17 -21.31
C LEU A 382 -1.39 -22.83 -21.80
N PRO A 383 -0.54 -22.24 -20.95
CA PRO A 383 0.83 -21.97 -21.31
C PRO A 383 1.64 -23.26 -21.47
N ALA A 384 2.50 -23.30 -22.47
CA ALA A 384 3.45 -24.39 -22.62
C ALA A 384 4.60 -24.24 -21.61
N LEU A 385 4.67 -25.12 -20.62
CA LEU A 385 5.73 -25.12 -19.62
C LEU A 385 7.06 -25.54 -20.23
N LYS A 386 8.07 -24.66 -20.21
CA LYS A 386 9.41 -24.93 -20.70
C LYS A 386 10.32 -25.40 -19.57
N LEU A 387 10.11 -26.63 -19.10
CA LEU A 387 10.86 -27.25 -18.02
C LEU A 387 11.83 -28.28 -18.57
N ASP A 388 13.12 -28.15 -18.25
CA ASP A 388 14.19 -29.04 -18.64
C ASP A 388 14.65 -29.99 -17.51
N GLY A 389 13.88 -30.01 -16.42
CA GLY A 389 14.15 -30.79 -15.21
C GLY A 389 15.21 -30.21 -14.30
N LYS A 390 15.76 -29.03 -14.63
CA LYS A 390 16.73 -28.33 -13.78
C LYS A 390 16.04 -27.28 -12.91
N PRO A 391 16.57 -26.99 -11.70
CA PRO A 391 16.03 -25.96 -10.82
C PRO A 391 15.92 -24.58 -11.47
N GLU A 392 16.86 -24.23 -12.35
CA GLU A 392 16.90 -22.95 -13.05
C GLU A 392 15.69 -22.75 -13.99
N SER A 393 15.13 -23.83 -14.52
CA SER A 393 13.91 -23.74 -15.33
C SER A 393 12.67 -23.40 -14.49
N LEU A 394 12.61 -23.88 -13.24
CA LEU A 394 11.55 -23.54 -12.29
C LEU A 394 11.68 -22.09 -11.78
N ALA A 395 12.91 -21.60 -11.63
CA ALA A 395 13.16 -20.25 -11.14
C ALA A 395 12.54 -19.14 -12.03
N LYS A 396 12.27 -19.44 -13.30
CA LYS A 396 11.63 -18.51 -14.24
C LYS A 396 10.14 -18.28 -13.96
N TYR A 397 9.51 -19.21 -13.27
CA TYR A 397 8.09 -19.20 -12.92
C TYR A 397 7.85 -18.73 -11.48
N GLN A 398 8.93 -18.49 -10.71
CA GLN A 398 8.81 -18.00 -9.35
C GLN A 398 8.15 -16.62 -9.32
N ARG A 399 7.12 -16.50 -8.50
CA ARG A 399 6.36 -15.28 -8.29
C ARG A 399 7.03 -14.45 -7.20
N ILE A 400 7.74 -13.41 -7.61
CA ILE A 400 8.48 -12.50 -6.75
C ILE A 400 7.55 -11.35 -6.38
N ASN A 401 7.27 -11.15 -5.10
CA ASN A 401 6.57 -9.95 -4.65
C ASN A 401 7.39 -8.71 -5.00
N ARG A 402 6.77 -7.78 -5.70
CA ARG A 402 7.41 -6.55 -6.20
C ARG A 402 7.23 -5.39 -5.26
N ASP A 403 6.10 -5.38 -4.58
CA ASP A 403 5.66 -4.34 -3.69
C ASP A 403 5.67 -4.86 -2.25
N LEU A 404 5.89 -3.97 -1.31
CA LEU A 404 5.89 -4.24 0.12
C LEU A 404 4.71 -3.48 0.72
N ASP A 405 3.83 -4.16 1.46
CA ASP A 405 2.79 -3.46 2.21
C ASP A 405 3.41 -2.63 3.35
N THR A 406 3.71 -1.39 3.02
CA THR A 406 4.25 -0.43 3.98
C THR A 406 3.17 0.21 4.86
N THR A 407 1.89 0.00 4.55
CA THR A 407 0.78 0.58 5.32
C THR A 407 0.72 -0.04 6.71
N ALA A 408 0.75 -1.38 6.78
CA ALA A 408 0.85 -2.11 8.04
C ALA A 408 2.13 -1.75 8.81
N LEU A 409 3.25 -1.63 8.09
CA LEU A 409 4.55 -1.25 8.65
C LEU A 409 4.51 0.17 9.24
N ARG A 410 3.97 1.14 8.51
CA ARG A 410 3.84 2.54 8.97
C ARG A 410 2.88 2.66 10.15
N MET A 411 1.77 1.93 10.15
CA MET A 411 0.84 1.87 11.29
C MET A 411 1.52 1.30 12.55
N GLN A 412 2.28 0.22 12.42
CA GLN A 412 2.99 -0.40 13.55
C GLN A 412 4.13 0.49 14.07
N LEU A 413 4.85 1.15 13.19
CA LEU A 413 5.89 2.11 13.56
C LEU A 413 5.32 3.41 14.16
N ALA A 414 4.06 3.74 13.90
CA ALA A 414 3.38 4.92 14.43
C ALA A 414 2.71 4.67 15.79
N THR A 415 2.56 3.40 16.23
CA THR A 415 1.93 3.09 17.52
C THR A 415 2.90 3.40 18.66
N PRO A 416 2.62 4.38 19.56
CA PRO A 416 3.42 4.56 20.76
C PRO A 416 3.26 3.34 21.65
N ALA A 417 4.33 2.94 22.37
CA ALA A 417 4.20 2.10 23.55
C ALA A 417 3.12 2.71 24.44
N ALA A 418 2.22 1.85 24.99
CA ALA A 418 1.03 2.27 25.74
C ALA A 418 1.26 3.54 26.58
N PRO A 419 0.40 4.57 26.49
CA PRO A 419 0.61 5.82 27.19
C PRO A 419 0.62 5.56 28.70
N SER A 420 1.61 6.13 29.39
CA SER A 420 1.57 6.23 30.83
C SER A 420 0.31 7.03 31.21
N SER A 421 -0.38 6.62 32.27
CA SER A 421 -1.70 7.12 32.70
C SER A 421 -1.86 8.65 32.82
N ALA A 422 -0.78 9.43 32.73
CA ALA A 422 -0.78 10.88 32.84
C ALA A 422 -1.03 11.63 31.49
N ALA A 423 -0.85 10.96 30.34
CA ALA A 423 -1.05 11.60 29.02
C ALA A 423 -2.48 11.46 28.48
N ALA A 424 -3.31 10.64 29.12
CA ALA A 424 -4.68 10.38 28.67
C ALA A 424 -5.70 11.50 29.04
N GLU A 425 -5.32 12.44 29.91
CA GLU A 425 -6.26 13.45 30.42
C GLU A 425 -6.36 14.74 29.59
N SER A 426 -5.52 14.92 28.56
CA SER A 426 -5.47 16.21 27.83
C SER A 426 -5.89 16.15 26.35
N ALA A 427 -6.15 14.99 25.77
CA ALA A 427 -6.66 14.87 24.42
C ALA A 427 -8.20 14.95 24.42
N ALA A 428 -8.78 15.71 23.49
CA ALA A 428 -10.22 15.64 23.23
C ALA A 428 -10.63 14.18 23.02
N PRO A 429 -11.72 13.68 23.64
CA PRO A 429 -12.08 12.28 23.55
C PRO A 429 -12.26 11.87 22.10
N ILE A 430 -11.41 10.97 21.61
CA ILE A 430 -11.59 10.31 20.31
C ILE A 430 -12.90 9.55 20.43
N ASP A 431 -13.77 9.68 19.43
CA ASP A 431 -14.98 8.85 19.34
C ASP A 431 -14.60 7.38 19.58
N PRO A 432 -15.19 6.71 20.58
CA PRO A 432 -14.87 5.34 20.89
C PRO A 432 -14.98 4.40 19.66
N ALA A 433 -15.94 4.63 18.76
CA ALA A 433 -16.12 3.84 17.55
C ALA A 433 -14.91 3.97 16.62
N VAL A 434 -14.41 5.19 16.41
CA VAL A 434 -13.21 5.45 15.58
C VAL A 434 -11.97 4.79 16.19
N ALA A 435 -11.81 4.86 17.53
CA ALA A 435 -10.69 4.21 18.20
C ALA A 435 -10.70 2.69 18.02
N HIS A 436 -11.89 2.08 18.10
CA HIS A 436 -12.06 0.64 17.88
C HIS A 436 -11.82 0.26 16.41
N ILE A 437 -12.29 1.03 15.44
CA ILE A 437 -12.03 0.79 14.00
C ILE A 437 -10.52 0.80 13.71
N ARG A 438 -9.77 1.78 14.25
CA ARG A 438 -8.31 1.83 14.06
C ARG A 438 -7.63 0.59 14.61
N ARG A 439 -7.97 0.17 15.83
CA ARG A 439 -7.42 -1.06 16.40
C ARG A 439 -7.81 -2.28 15.59
N GLY A 440 -9.08 -2.37 15.16
CA GLY A 440 -9.56 -3.46 14.33
C GLY A 440 -8.79 -3.59 13.01
N ARG A 441 -8.55 -2.48 12.31
CA ARG A 441 -7.73 -2.47 11.09
C ARG A 441 -6.28 -2.84 11.33
N GLN A 442 -5.69 -2.37 12.45
CA GLN A 442 -4.35 -2.77 12.85
C GLN A 442 -4.25 -4.29 13.08
N GLU A 443 -5.24 -4.87 13.76
CA GLU A 443 -5.30 -6.31 14.02
C GLU A 443 -5.56 -7.11 12.73
N LEU A 444 -6.40 -6.56 11.82
CA LEU A 444 -6.67 -7.15 10.50
C LEU A 444 -5.41 -7.17 9.62
N GLY A 445 -4.67 -6.06 9.56
CA GLY A 445 -3.39 -5.98 8.86
C GLY A 445 -2.29 -6.87 9.46
N ALA A 446 -2.41 -7.22 10.75
CA ALA A 446 -1.54 -8.19 11.41
C ALA A 446 -2.03 -9.65 11.26
N GLY A 447 -3.08 -9.90 10.47
CA GLY A 447 -3.66 -11.23 10.27
C GLY A 447 -4.43 -11.80 11.48
N ARG A 448 -4.65 -10.99 12.53
CA ARG A 448 -5.33 -11.42 13.75
C ARG A 448 -6.85 -11.23 13.65
N LEU A 449 -7.51 -12.04 12.82
CA LEU A 449 -8.93 -11.90 12.48
C LEU A 449 -9.86 -11.89 13.70
N ASP A 450 -9.58 -12.71 14.72
CA ASP A 450 -10.44 -12.79 15.91
C ASP A 450 -10.36 -11.52 16.78
N THR A 451 -9.19 -10.92 16.86
CA THR A 451 -8.98 -9.66 17.59
C THR A 451 -9.56 -8.48 16.79
N ALA A 452 -9.36 -8.47 15.47
CA ALA A 452 -9.94 -7.48 14.57
C ALA A 452 -11.48 -7.48 14.66
N GLU A 453 -12.11 -8.66 14.62
CA GLU A 453 -13.55 -8.80 14.76
C GLU A 453 -14.07 -8.24 16.08
N LYS A 454 -13.39 -8.52 17.19
CA LYS A 454 -13.76 -7.98 18.52
C LYS A 454 -13.74 -6.45 18.52
N GLU A 455 -12.71 -5.87 17.92
CA GLU A 455 -12.59 -4.41 17.83
C GLU A 455 -13.67 -3.80 16.92
N PHE A 456 -13.98 -4.39 15.76
CA PHE A 456 -15.06 -3.88 14.90
C PHE A 456 -16.45 -4.05 15.53
N ARG A 457 -16.69 -5.12 16.29
CA ARG A 457 -17.92 -5.26 17.08
C ARG A 457 -18.00 -4.25 18.21
N ALA A 458 -16.88 -3.92 18.85
CA ALA A 458 -16.82 -2.85 19.83
C ALA A 458 -17.08 -1.47 19.21
N ALA A 459 -16.63 -1.25 17.97
CA ALA A 459 -16.97 -0.06 17.21
C ALA A 459 -18.49 0.03 16.96
N LEU A 460 -19.15 -1.07 16.59
CA LEU A 460 -20.62 -1.11 16.40
C LEU A 460 -21.38 -0.99 17.72
N ALA A 461 -20.81 -1.42 18.83
CA ALA A 461 -21.41 -1.19 20.15
C ALA A 461 -21.39 0.30 20.54
N ALA A 462 -20.37 1.05 20.12
CA ALA A 462 -20.27 2.49 20.31
C ALA A 462 -21.09 3.30 19.28
N ASP A 463 -21.07 2.87 18.00
CA ASP A 463 -21.85 3.47 16.91
C ASP A 463 -22.49 2.36 16.04
N PRO A 464 -23.74 1.97 16.32
CA PRO A 464 -24.42 0.92 15.56
C PRO A 464 -24.69 1.23 14.06
N LYS A 465 -24.48 2.48 13.63
CA LYS A 465 -24.65 2.91 12.24
C LYS A 465 -23.31 3.13 11.54
N ASN A 466 -22.25 2.59 12.06
CA ASN A 466 -20.93 2.74 11.45
C ASN A 466 -20.80 1.83 10.22
N ALA A 467 -20.99 2.40 9.04
CA ALA A 467 -20.92 1.69 7.76
C ALA A 467 -19.55 1.02 7.54
N LEU A 468 -18.47 1.66 8.04
CA LEU A 468 -17.12 1.16 7.88
C LEU A 468 -16.88 -0.11 8.72
N ALA A 469 -17.35 -0.14 9.97
CA ALA A 469 -17.24 -1.32 10.81
C ALA A 469 -17.97 -2.53 10.21
N HIS A 470 -19.16 -2.33 9.60
CA HIS A 470 -19.88 -3.37 8.87
C HIS A 470 -19.08 -3.86 7.65
N ARG A 471 -18.44 -2.95 6.90
CA ARG A 471 -17.60 -3.34 5.75
C ARG A 471 -16.40 -4.19 6.17
N GLU A 472 -15.70 -3.81 7.23
CA GLU A 472 -14.56 -4.57 7.73
C GLU A 472 -14.97 -5.94 8.30
N LEU A 473 -16.13 -6.04 8.96
CA LEU A 473 -16.69 -7.34 9.37
C LEU A 473 -17.05 -8.22 8.19
N ALA A 474 -17.54 -7.63 7.10
CA ALA A 474 -17.79 -8.35 5.85
C ALA A 474 -16.50 -8.95 5.27
N ASP A 475 -15.39 -8.20 5.29
CA ASP A 475 -14.09 -8.71 4.83
C ASP A 475 -13.60 -9.87 5.71
N ILE A 476 -13.71 -9.76 7.03
CA ILE A 476 -13.36 -10.86 7.94
C ILE A 476 -14.22 -12.10 7.66
N SER A 477 -15.55 -11.93 7.49
CA SER A 477 -16.45 -13.04 7.19
C SER A 477 -16.13 -13.70 5.86
N ARG A 478 -15.80 -12.91 4.83
CA ARG A 478 -15.33 -13.40 3.52
C ARG A 478 -14.04 -14.22 3.67
N ARG A 479 -13.02 -13.69 4.35
CA ARG A 479 -11.74 -14.39 4.61
C ARG A 479 -11.90 -15.71 5.36
N ARG A 480 -12.97 -15.84 6.15
CA ARG A 480 -13.34 -17.09 6.83
C ARG A 480 -14.24 -18.02 6.00
N GLY A 481 -14.51 -17.67 4.76
CA GLY A 481 -15.43 -18.44 3.89
C GLY A 481 -16.90 -18.33 4.26
N LYS A 482 -17.28 -17.45 5.18
CA LYS A 482 -18.67 -17.22 5.62
C LYS A 482 -19.36 -16.21 4.70
N LEU A 483 -19.51 -16.59 3.44
CA LEU A 483 -19.92 -15.67 2.37
C LEU A 483 -21.31 -15.06 2.60
N ASP A 484 -22.25 -15.79 3.20
CA ASP A 484 -23.59 -15.27 3.48
C ASP A 484 -23.58 -14.20 4.58
N GLU A 485 -22.75 -14.38 5.64
CA GLU A 485 -22.55 -13.36 6.66
C GLU A 485 -21.87 -12.12 6.04
N ALA A 486 -20.87 -12.31 5.18
CA ALA A 486 -20.20 -11.24 4.48
C ALA A 486 -21.15 -10.40 3.60
N VAL A 487 -22.08 -11.06 2.88
CA VAL A 487 -23.12 -10.38 2.10
C VAL A 487 -24.02 -9.54 3.00
N GLN A 488 -24.47 -10.06 4.15
CA GLN A 488 -25.36 -9.35 5.07
C GLN A 488 -24.69 -8.11 5.66
N GLU A 489 -23.46 -8.24 6.14
CA GLU A 489 -22.69 -7.14 6.70
C GLU A 489 -22.45 -6.05 5.64
N LEU A 490 -22.09 -6.45 4.42
CA LEU A 490 -21.82 -5.50 3.36
C LEU A 490 -23.08 -4.81 2.82
N GLN A 491 -24.22 -5.51 2.77
CA GLN A 491 -25.52 -4.90 2.45
C GLN A 491 -25.92 -3.89 3.52
N THR A 492 -25.67 -4.20 4.79
CA THR A 492 -25.89 -3.25 5.89
C THR A 492 -25.00 -2.02 5.73
N SER A 493 -23.71 -2.22 5.47
CA SER A 493 -22.77 -1.12 5.18
C SER A 493 -23.25 -0.23 4.04
N LEU A 494 -23.66 -0.83 2.91
CA LEU A 494 -24.16 -0.10 1.73
C LEU A 494 -25.50 0.61 1.97
N SER A 495 -26.36 0.07 2.83
CA SER A 495 -27.61 0.73 3.21
C SER A 495 -27.37 1.99 4.07
N LEU A 496 -26.32 1.97 4.89
CA LEU A 496 -25.90 3.09 5.72
C LEU A 496 -25.11 4.13 4.89
N ARG A 497 -24.22 3.63 4.02
CA ARG A 497 -23.44 4.47 3.12
C ARG A 497 -23.15 3.74 1.81
N ASP A 498 -23.79 4.16 0.73
CA ASP A 498 -23.56 3.58 -0.60
C ASP A 498 -22.20 4.03 -1.16
N SER A 499 -21.37 3.09 -1.61
CA SER A 499 -20.06 3.35 -2.17
C SER A 499 -19.72 2.40 -3.31
N ALA A 500 -18.99 2.91 -4.31
CA ALA A 500 -18.56 2.10 -5.45
C ALA A 500 -17.65 0.94 -5.02
N THR A 501 -16.73 1.20 -4.08
CA THR A 501 -15.84 0.20 -3.49
C THR A 501 -16.61 -0.91 -2.79
N GLY A 502 -17.58 -0.54 -1.93
CA GLY A 502 -18.43 -1.54 -1.25
C GLY A 502 -19.26 -2.38 -2.22
N ARG A 503 -19.72 -1.80 -3.35
CA ARG A 503 -20.45 -2.54 -4.38
C ARG A 503 -19.56 -3.50 -5.16
N VAL A 504 -18.32 -3.12 -5.46
CA VAL A 504 -17.33 -4.01 -6.10
C VAL A 504 -17.00 -5.17 -5.14
N MET A 505 -16.80 -4.89 -3.86
CA MET A 505 -16.57 -5.92 -2.85
C MET A 505 -17.75 -6.91 -2.75
N LEU A 506 -19.00 -6.39 -2.75
CA LEU A 506 -20.20 -7.24 -2.76
C LEU A 506 -20.29 -8.08 -4.04
N ALA A 507 -19.92 -7.52 -5.18
CA ALA A 507 -19.89 -8.24 -6.44
C ALA A 507 -18.86 -9.38 -6.40
N ARG A 508 -17.67 -9.16 -5.84
CA ARG A 508 -16.66 -10.21 -5.67
C ARG A 508 -17.19 -11.35 -4.79
N ILE A 509 -17.85 -11.04 -3.66
CA ILE A 509 -18.48 -12.06 -2.80
C ILE A 509 -19.55 -12.85 -3.56
N TYR A 510 -20.36 -12.19 -4.41
CA TYR A 510 -21.32 -12.90 -5.25
C TYR A 510 -20.67 -13.80 -6.29
N LEU A 511 -19.50 -13.44 -6.82
CA LEU A 511 -18.73 -14.32 -7.70
C LEU A 511 -18.20 -15.54 -6.96
N GLU A 512 -17.66 -15.37 -5.75
CA GLU A 512 -17.27 -16.48 -4.87
C GLU A 512 -18.45 -17.42 -4.56
N GLN A 513 -19.66 -16.87 -4.42
CA GLN A 513 -20.92 -17.64 -4.29
C GLN A 513 -21.42 -18.25 -5.61
N LYS A 514 -20.72 -18.10 -6.73
CA LYS A 514 -21.14 -18.52 -8.08
C LYS A 514 -22.47 -17.88 -8.53
N ARG A 515 -22.68 -16.61 -8.19
CA ARG A 515 -23.89 -15.82 -8.53
C ARG A 515 -23.57 -14.63 -9.44
N PRO A 516 -23.11 -14.88 -10.68
CA PRO A 516 -22.55 -13.83 -11.57
C PRO A 516 -23.57 -12.75 -11.94
N GLU A 517 -24.86 -13.07 -12.01
CA GLU A 517 -25.89 -12.08 -12.34
C GLU A 517 -26.05 -11.02 -11.23
N LEU A 518 -25.94 -11.43 -9.96
CA LEU A 518 -25.97 -10.51 -8.84
C LEU A 518 -24.67 -9.67 -8.79
N ALA A 519 -23.53 -10.31 -9.03
CA ALA A 519 -22.27 -9.62 -9.13
C ALA A 519 -22.31 -8.53 -10.20
N ARG A 520 -22.80 -8.86 -11.40
CA ARG A 520 -22.95 -7.91 -12.49
C ARG A 520 -23.85 -6.72 -12.11
N ALA A 521 -24.98 -6.98 -11.47
CA ALA A 521 -25.88 -5.92 -11.03
C ALA A 521 -25.21 -4.94 -10.05
N GLU A 522 -24.38 -5.43 -9.13
CA GLU A 522 -23.65 -4.57 -8.19
C GLU A 522 -22.50 -3.81 -8.88
N VAL A 523 -21.78 -4.44 -9.82
CA VAL A 523 -20.73 -3.75 -10.60
C VAL A 523 -21.32 -2.65 -11.49
N GLU A 524 -22.49 -2.89 -12.11
CA GLU A 524 -23.19 -1.85 -12.90
C GLU A 524 -23.57 -0.65 -12.03
N LYS A 525 -23.99 -0.89 -10.77
CA LYS A 525 -24.26 0.17 -9.81
C LYS A 525 -22.96 0.90 -9.40
N ALA A 526 -21.86 0.16 -9.19
CA ALA A 526 -20.57 0.73 -8.87
C ALA A 526 -20.07 1.67 -9.99
N VAL A 527 -20.12 1.23 -11.26
CA VAL A 527 -19.77 2.05 -12.42
C VAL A 527 -20.69 3.26 -12.56
N LYS A 528 -21.96 3.14 -12.20
CA LYS A 528 -22.90 4.28 -12.20
C LYS A 528 -22.55 5.31 -11.13
N LEU A 529 -22.12 4.87 -9.94
CA LEU A 529 -21.69 5.74 -8.84
C LEU A 529 -20.35 6.41 -9.12
N ALA A 530 -19.42 5.64 -9.70
CA ALA A 530 -18.08 6.10 -10.02
C ALA A 530 -17.70 5.66 -11.45
N PRO A 531 -18.07 6.43 -12.49
CA PRO A 531 -17.89 6.03 -13.89
C PRO A 531 -16.43 5.78 -14.31
N ASN A 532 -15.47 6.39 -13.62
CA ASN A 532 -14.04 6.26 -13.92
C ASN A 532 -13.32 5.26 -13.00
N TYR A 533 -14.07 4.51 -12.18
CA TYR A 533 -13.47 3.51 -11.30
C TYR A 533 -12.99 2.32 -12.12
N THR A 534 -11.66 2.26 -12.34
CA THR A 534 -11.01 1.32 -13.26
C THR A 534 -11.32 -0.14 -12.92
N GLU A 535 -11.25 -0.51 -11.64
CA GLU A 535 -11.55 -1.87 -11.18
C GLU A 535 -13.00 -2.29 -11.47
N ALA A 536 -13.96 -1.38 -11.21
CA ALA A 536 -15.37 -1.66 -11.53
C ALA A 536 -15.60 -1.83 -13.04
N GLN A 537 -14.93 -1.02 -13.86
CA GLN A 537 -14.99 -1.14 -15.33
C GLN A 537 -14.39 -2.47 -15.82
N GLN A 538 -13.21 -2.85 -15.31
CA GLN A 538 -12.55 -4.11 -15.67
C GLN A 538 -13.41 -5.31 -15.25
N LEU A 539 -13.95 -5.30 -14.04
CA LEU A 539 -14.82 -6.36 -13.56
C LEU A 539 -16.12 -6.44 -14.38
N LEU A 540 -16.69 -5.30 -14.77
CA LEU A 540 -17.87 -5.26 -15.64
C LEU A 540 -17.58 -5.83 -17.03
N GLU A 541 -16.42 -5.50 -17.61
CA GLU A 541 -15.96 -6.03 -18.90
C GLU A 541 -15.75 -7.56 -18.83
N HIS A 542 -15.14 -8.03 -17.75
CA HIS A 542 -14.96 -9.46 -17.50
C HIS A 542 -16.32 -10.18 -17.44
N LEU A 543 -17.26 -9.67 -16.65
CA LEU A 543 -18.61 -10.24 -16.50
C LEU A 543 -19.47 -10.15 -17.77
N LYS A 544 -19.20 -9.20 -18.68
CA LYS A 544 -19.86 -9.15 -20.00
C LYS A 544 -19.32 -10.20 -20.97
N LYS A 545 -18.02 -10.53 -20.86
CA LYS A 545 -17.37 -11.54 -21.71
C LYS A 545 -17.69 -12.97 -21.28
N SER A 546 -17.89 -13.20 -19.99
CA SER A 546 -18.40 -14.45 -19.44
C SER A 546 -19.93 -14.52 -19.65
N LYS A 547 -20.38 -14.81 -20.86
CA LYS A 547 -21.80 -15.05 -21.15
C LYS A 547 -22.31 -16.23 -20.34
N PRO A 548 -23.55 -16.17 -19.79
CA PRO A 548 -24.20 -17.35 -19.23
C PRO A 548 -24.33 -18.38 -20.33
N THR A 549 -23.66 -19.52 -20.20
CA THR A 549 -23.97 -20.72 -20.96
C THR A 549 -25.38 -21.17 -20.59
N GLY A 550 -26.32 -20.88 -21.50
CA GLY A 550 -27.52 -21.63 -21.74
C GLY A 550 -28.46 -21.93 -20.56
N GLY A 551 -29.44 -21.05 -20.36
CA GLY A 551 -30.74 -21.50 -19.97
C GLY A 551 -31.42 -22.12 -21.19
N ALA A 552 -31.48 -23.41 -21.27
CA ALA A 552 -32.45 -24.09 -22.10
C ALA A 552 -33.29 -24.98 -21.20
N GLN A 553 -34.57 -24.60 -21.11
CA GLN A 553 -35.79 -25.35 -20.73
C GLN A 553 -35.81 -26.08 -19.39
#